data_39e165697dc305e964a0fc7cea03a31f
#
_entry.id   39e165697dc305e964a0fc7cea03a31f
#
_cell.length_a   1.000
_cell.length_b   1.000
_cell.length_c   1.000
_cell.angle_alpha   90.00
_cell.angle_beta   90.00
_cell.angle_gamma   90.00
#
_symmetry.space_group_name_H-M   'P 1'
#
loop_
_entity.id
_entity.type
_entity.pdbx_description
1 polymer ?
#
loop_
_entity_poly.entity_id
_entity_poly.type
_entity_poly.pdbx_seq_one_letter_code
_entity_poly.pdbx_strand_id
1 'polypeptide(L)'
;MAVCIAVEKSSHKLLKIGIYLFAAMEWVSSVGYTMFPLSDAGTPDGFQNVMHLVVTGAVVALSIASLVVIFIGTRKNELKALGNLALAAVILMMLGAIGTGAMPKDYFGIPERFSVFAAAGFNAVLGIWLFRGKLGEN
;
A
#
# COMPACT_ATOMS: atom_id res chain seq x y z
N MET A 1 -14.78 5.47 -8.14
CA MET A 1 -15.39 6.70 -8.67
C MET A 1 -15.23 7.91 -7.74
N ALA A 2 -15.63 7.85 -6.47
CA ALA A 2 -15.44 8.94 -5.49
C ALA A 2 -13.98 9.40 -5.30
N VAL A 3 -13.04 8.46 -5.26
CA VAL A 3 -11.59 8.74 -5.16
C VAL A 3 -11.10 9.55 -6.35
N CYS A 4 -11.52 9.22 -7.59
CA CYS A 4 -11.11 9.95 -8.79
C CYS A 4 -11.60 11.41 -8.77
N ILE A 5 -12.85 11.64 -8.35
CA ILE A 5 -13.44 12.98 -8.28
C ILE A 5 -12.77 13.82 -7.19
N ALA A 6 -12.47 13.22 -6.02
CA ALA A 6 -11.79 13.91 -4.94
C ALA A 6 -10.33 14.25 -5.28
N VAL A 7 -9.66 13.39 -6.05
CA VAL A 7 -8.28 13.58 -6.51
C VAL A 7 -8.18 14.63 -7.62
N GLU A 8 -9.19 14.76 -8.49
CA GLU A 8 -9.19 15.81 -9.53
C GLU A 8 -9.17 17.22 -8.96
N LYS A 9 -9.75 17.43 -7.77
CA LYS A 9 -9.70 18.71 -7.07
C LYS A 9 -8.35 19.04 -6.43
N SER A 10 -7.46 18.06 -6.27
CA SER A 10 -6.12 18.30 -5.73
C SER A 10 -5.24 19.00 -6.77
N SER A 11 -4.63 20.12 -6.39
CA SER A 11 -3.79 20.96 -7.28
C SER A 11 -2.45 20.32 -7.66
N HIS A 12 -2.02 19.22 -7.00
CA HIS A 12 -0.64 18.74 -7.06
C HIS A 12 -0.50 17.41 -7.80
N LYS A 13 0.16 17.45 -8.98
CA LYS A 13 0.36 16.30 -9.86
C LYS A 13 0.98 15.07 -9.17
N LEU A 14 2.00 15.27 -8.33
CA LEU A 14 2.67 14.16 -7.65
C LEU A 14 1.75 13.45 -6.65
N LEU A 15 0.97 14.21 -5.90
CA LEU A 15 0.01 13.64 -4.96
C LEU A 15 -1.06 12.83 -5.71
N LYS A 16 -1.57 13.35 -6.83
CA LYS A 16 -2.50 12.62 -7.70
C LYS A 16 -1.91 11.28 -8.16
N ILE A 17 -0.69 11.32 -8.70
CA ILE A 17 -0.01 10.11 -9.17
C ILE A 17 0.14 9.09 -8.04
N GLY A 18 0.58 9.52 -6.85
CA GLY A 18 0.72 8.64 -5.69
C GLY A 18 -0.59 7.98 -5.28
N ILE A 19 -1.69 8.74 -5.24
CA ILE A 19 -3.01 8.22 -4.89
C ILE A 19 -3.52 7.23 -5.96
N TYR A 20 -3.31 7.52 -7.25
CA TYR A 20 -3.69 6.58 -8.31
C TYR A 20 -2.87 5.30 -8.28
N LEU A 21 -1.56 5.39 -8.00
CA LEU A 21 -0.71 4.21 -7.81
C LEU A 21 -1.18 3.38 -6.62
N PHE A 22 -1.58 4.03 -5.52
CA PHE A 22 -2.12 3.36 -4.35
C PHE A 22 -3.45 2.66 -4.66
N ALA A 23 -4.35 3.32 -5.39
CA ALA A 23 -5.60 2.72 -5.85
C ALA A 23 -5.37 1.55 -6.81
N ALA A 24 -4.38 1.64 -7.70
CA ALA A 24 -3.98 0.54 -8.57
C ALA A 24 -3.44 -0.64 -7.77
N MET A 25 -2.64 -0.40 -6.74
CA MET A 25 -2.15 -1.42 -5.81
C MET A 25 -3.30 -2.14 -5.11
N GLU A 26 -4.29 -1.41 -4.57
CA GLU A 26 -5.47 -1.99 -3.93
C GLU A 26 -6.26 -2.87 -4.91
N TRP A 27 -6.37 -2.44 -6.15
CA TRP A 27 -7.05 -3.24 -7.19
C TRP A 27 -6.28 -4.51 -7.52
N VAL A 28 -4.95 -4.42 -7.73
CA VAL A 28 -4.07 -5.57 -7.98
C VAL A 28 -4.12 -6.55 -6.80
N SER A 29 -4.10 -6.04 -5.57
CA SER A 29 -4.22 -6.84 -4.35
C SER A 29 -5.55 -7.59 -4.31
N SER A 30 -6.67 -6.89 -4.47
CA SER A 30 -8.01 -7.48 -4.40
C SER A 30 -8.24 -8.54 -5.46
N VAL A 31 -7.92 -8.25 -6.71
CA VAL A 31 -8.10 -9.18 -7.84
C VAL A 31 -7.08 -10.31 -7.79
N GLY A 32 -5.81 -9.97 -7.58
CA GLY A 32 -4.71 -10.91 -7.65
C GLY A 32 -4.79 -11.99 -6.58
N TYR A 33 -5.06 -11.64 -5.32
CA TYR A 33 -5.21 -12.62 -4.25
C TYR A 33 -6.49 -13.46 -4.37
N THR A 34 -7.53 -12.90 -4.98
CA THR A 34 -8.76 -13.66 -5.28
C THR A 34 -8.52 -14.69 -6.40
N MET A 35 -7.74 -14.33 -7.41
CA MET A 35 -7.42 -15.23 -8.53
C MET A 35 -6.38 -16.28 -8.15
N PHE A 36 -5.43 -15.93 -7.29
CA PHE A 36 -4.31 -16.78 -6.89
C PHE A 36 -4.22 -16.90 -5.37
N PRO A 37 -5.21 -17.54 -4.71
CA PRO A 37 -5.14 -17.78 -3.27
C PRO A 37 -3.97 -18.71 -2.95
N LEU A 38 -3.33 -18.50 -1.79
CA LEU A 38 -2.29 -19.39 -1.31
C LEU A 38 -2.92 -20.76 -1.02
N SER A 39 -2.35 -21.83 -1.57
CA SER A 39 -2.81 -23.19 -1.27
C SER A 39 -2.15 -23.69 0.01
N ASP A 40 -2.95 -24.28 0.93
CA ASP A 40 -2.48 -24.83 2.20
C ASP A 40 -1.53 -26.05 2.04
N ALA A 41 -1.35 -26.52 0.83
CA ALA A 41 -0.65 -27.78 0.54
C ALA A 41 0.87 -27.72 0.65
N GLY A 42 1.47 -26.64 1.17
CA GLY A 42 2.91 -26.60 1.50
C GLY A 42 3.89 -26.92 0.37
N THR A 43 3.41 -27.14 -0.86
CA THR A 43 4.25 -27.39 -2.03
C THR A 43 4.52 -26.06 -2.74
N PRO A 44 5.80 -25.59 -2.75
CA PRO A 44 6.17 -24.36 -3.43
C PRO A 44 6.01 -24.42 -4.95
N ASP A 45 5.79 -25.59 -5.51
CA ASP A 45 6.02 -25.90 -6.92
C ASP A 45 4.77 -25.81 -7.82
N GLY A 46 3.67 -25.27 -7.34
CA GLY A 46 2.46 -25.07 -8.13
C GLY A 46 2.45 -23.70 -8.82
N PHE A 47 1.99 -23.64 -10.07
CA PHE A 47 1.75 -22.38 -10.81
C PHE A 47 1.01 -21.34 -9.97
N GLN A 48 0.03 -21.75 -9.18
CA GLN A 48 -0.77 -20.89 -8.31
C GLN A 48 0.06 -20.22 -7.21
N ASN A 49 0.96 -20.96 -6.56
CA ASN A 49 1.84 -20.43 -5.51
C ASN A 49 2.86 -19.44 -6.10
N VAL A 50 3.39 -19.73 -7.28
CA VAL A 50 4.29 -18.81 -8.00
C VAL A 50 3.54 -17.52 -8.35
N MET A 51 2.32 -17.62 -8.87
CA MET A 51 1.50 -16.45 -9.20
C MET A 51 1.11 -15.65 -7.95
N HIS A 52 0.81 -16.31 -6.83
CA HIS A 52 0.59 -15.64 -5.55
C HIS A 52 1.81 -14.79 -5.14
N LEU A 53 3.02 -15.35 -5.25
CA LEU A 53 4.26 -14.61 -4.95
C LEU A 53 4.50 -13.45 -5.90
N VAL A 54 4.20 -13.62 -7.20
CA VAL A 54 4.28 -12.52 -8.19
C VAL A 54 3.31 -11.39 -7.84
N VAL A 55 2.08 -11.71 -7.49
CA VAL A 55 1.07 -10.73 -7.04
C VAL A 55 1.56 -10.03 -5.77
N THR A 56 2.06 -10.78 -4.80
CA THR A 56 2.60 -10.22 -3.55
C THR A 56 3.75 -9.25 -3.83
N GLY A 57 4.69 -9.64 -4.68
CA GLY A 57 5.80 -8.77 -5.09
C GLY A 57 5.33 -7.49 -5.78
N ALA A 58 4.34 -7.59 -6.68
CA ALA A 58 3.76 -6.44 -7.35
C ALA A 58 3.03 -5.50 -6.36
N VAL A 59 2.25 -6.05 -5.44
CA VAL A 59 1.54 -5.28 -4.40
C VAL A 59 2.53 -4.54 -3.50
N VAL A 60 3.60 -5.20 -3.04
CA VAL A 60 4.64 -4.58 -2.21
C VAL A 60 5.35 -3.46 -2.97
N ALA A 61 5.76 -3.70 -4.21
CA ALA A 61 6.44 -2.71 -5.04
C ALA A 61 5.55 -1.47 -5.29
N LEU A 62 4.28 -1.67 -5.66
CA LEU A 62 3.31 -0.60 -5.87
C LEU A 62 3.01 0.16 -4.57
N SER A 63 2.91 -0.53 -3.43
CA SER A 63 2.71 0.09 -2.12
C SER A 63 3.85 1.03 -1.77
N ILE A 64 5.09 0.56 -1.87
CA ILE A 64 6.27 1.38 -1.57
C ILE A 64 6.35 2.57 -2.53
N ALA A 65 6.21 2.33 -3.85
CA ALA A 65 6.25 3.39 -4.86
C ALA A 65 5.18 4.45 -4.61
N SER A 66 3.94 4.06 -4.36
CA SER A 66 2.83 4.98 -4.11
C SER A 66 3.04 5.81 -2.85
N LEU A 67 3.43 5.17 -1.73
CA LEU A 67 3.67 5.85 -0.46
C LEU A 67 4.85 6.84 -0.53
N VAL A 68 5.92 6.48 -1.24
CA VAL A 68 7.06 7.39 -1.48
C VAL A 68 6.63 8.59 -2.32
N VAL A 69 5.86 8.38 -3.39
CA VAL A 69 5.35 9.47 -4.23
C VAL A 69 4.38 10.37 -3.44
N ILE A 70 3.50 9.80 -2.61
CA ILE A 70 2.62 10.56 -1.70
C ILE A 70 3.46 11.37 -0.71
N PHE A 71 4.47 10.78 -0.08
CA PHE A 71 5.36 11.47 0.85
C PHE A 71 6.04 12.68 0.19
N ILE A 72 6.61 12.50 -1.01
CA ILE A 72 7.25 13.60 -1.75
C ILE A 72 6.23 14.66 -2.16
N GLY A 73 5.06 14.23 -2.63
CA GLY A 73 3.98 15.14 -3.02
C GLY A 73 3.45 15.99 -1.88
N THR A 74 3.30 15.41 -0.69
CA THR A 74 2.80 16.11 0.50
C THR A 74 3.81 17.08 1.12
N ARG A 75 5.12 16.87 0.90
CA ARG A 75 6.17 17.79 1.38
C ARG A 75 6.13 19.15 0.70
N LYS A 76 5.68 19.21 -0.53
CA LYS A 76 5.53 20.45 -1.30
C LYS A 76 4.26 21.23 -0.94
N ASN A 77 3.38 20.59 -0.22
CA ASN A 77 2.07 21.11 0.17
C ASN A 77 1.97 20.97 1.67
N GLU A 78 1.37 21.87 2.38
CA GLU A 78 1.28 21.87 3.84
C GLU A 78 0.64 20.61 4.49
N LEU A 79 0.50 19.53 3.72
CA LEU A 79 -0.04 18.22 4.12
C LEU A 79 1.02 17.34 4.83
N LYS A 80 1.87 17.95 5.65
CA LYS A 80 2.99 17.30 6.36
C LYS A 80 2.55 16.09 7.20
N ALA A 81 1.35 16.17 7.79
CA ALA A 81 0.82 15.06 8.61
C ALA A 81 0.56 13.81 7.76
N LEU A 82 -0.06 13.96 6.58
CA LEU A 82 -0.28 12.84 5.67
C LEU A 82 1.05 12.25 5.15
N GLY A 83 2.01 13.12 4.84
CA GLY A 83 3.35 12.69 4.44
C GLY A 83 4.08 11.90 5.52
N ASN A 84 4.02 12.35 6.78
CA ASN A 84 4.63 11.62 7.89
C ASN A 84 3.97 10.26 8.11
N LEU A 85 2.65 10.16 7.93
CA LEU A 85 1.94 8.87 8.00
C LEU A 85 2.32 7.95 6.85
N ALA A 86 2.49 8.47 5.62
CA ALA A 86 2.99 7.70 4.49
C ALA A 86 4.40 7.17 4.75
N LEU A 87 5.29 8.00 5.30
CA LEU A 87 6.63 7.58 5.68
C LEU A 87 6.61 6.50 6.77
N ALA A 88 5.79 6.66 7.80
CA ALA A 88 5.63 5.66 8.85
C ALA A 88 5.11 4.32 8.29
N ALA A 89 4.17 4.36 7.35
CA ALA A 89 3.67 3.17 6.67
C ALA A 89 4.77 2.47 5.86
N VAL A 90 5.61 3.21 5.12
CA VAL A 90 6.77 2.64 4.40
C VAL A 90 7.73 1.95 5.37
N ILE A 91 8.08 2.61 6.48
CA ILE A 91 9.00 2.04 7.48
C ILE A 91 8.43 0.74 8.06
N LEU A 92 7.16 0.73 8.45
CA LEU A 92 6.49 -0.46 8.98
C LEU A 92 6.43 -1.59 7.95
N MET A 93 6.16 -1.27 6.67
CA MET A 93 6.17 -2.26 5.60
C MET A 93 7.57 -2.85 5.37
N MET A 94 8.61 -2.02 5.41
CA MET A 94 9.99 -2.49 5.27
C MET A 94 10.41 -3.38 6.44
N LEU A 95 10.05 -2.99 7.68
CA LEU A 95 10.28 -3.81 8.87
C LEU A 95 9.53 -5.15 8.79
N GLY A 96 8.29 -5.14 8.31
CA GLY A 96 7.52 -6.35 8.06
C GLY A 96 8.19 -7.25 7.02
N ALA A 97 8.60 -6.70 5.87
CA ALA A 97 9.25 -7.44 4.80
C ALA A 97 10.61 -8.04 5.25
N ILE A 98 11.44 -7.28 5.96
CA ILE A 98 12.70 -7.76 6.51
C ILE A 98 12.44 -8.85 7.57
N GLY A 99 11.46 -8.62 8.45
CA GLY A 99 11.10 -9.56 9.50
C GLY A 99 10.63 -10.91 8.96
N THR A 100 9.85 -10.92 7.87
CA THR A 100 9.41 -12.16 7.22
C THR A 100 10.58 -12.97 6.66
N GLY A 101 11.64 -12.31 6.17
CA GLY A 101 12.84 -12.97 5.67
C GLY A 101 13.81 -13.44 6.77
N ALA A 102 13.78 -12.80 7.95
CA ALA A 102 14.74 -13.02 9.01
C ALA A 102 14.23 -13.95 10.13
N MET A 103 12.92 -14.13 10.27
CA MET A 103 12.33 -14.93 11.36
C MET A 103 12.10 -16.40 10.96
N PRO A 104 12.16 -17.33 11.94
CA PRO A 104 11.76 -18.72 11.72
C PRO A 104 10.31 -18.83 11.24
N LYS A 105 10.01 -19.88 10.48
CA LYS A 105 8.69 -20.10 9.86
C LYS A 105 7.52 -20.06 10.85
N ASP A 106 7.76 -20.47 12.10
CA ASP A 106 6.74 -20.47 13.17
C ASP A 106 6.25 -19.07 13.55
N TYR A 107 7.06 -18.04 13.32
CA TYR A 107 6.74 -16.65 13.65
C TYR A 107 6.50 -15.77 12.42
N PHE A 108 6.48 -16.36 11.22
CA PHE A 108 6.34 -15.67 9.94
C PHE A 108 5.11 -14.73 9.88
N GLY A 109 4.00 -15.13 10.49
CA GLY A 109 2.77 -14.34 10.47
C GLY A 109 2.81 -13.04 11.28
N ILE A 110 3.79 -12.85 12.17
CA ILE A 110 3.87 -11.62 12.98
C ILE A 110 4.38 -10.43 12.14
N PRO A 111 5.57 -10.51 11.51
CA PRO A 111 6.06 -9.41 10.69
C PRO A 111 5.20 -9.15 9.43
N GLU A 112 4.60 -10.17 8.85
CA GLU A 112 3.67 -10.02 7.73
C GLU A 112 2.50 -9.09 8.09
N ARG A 113 1.92 -9.24 9.28
CA ARG A 113 0.82 -8.40 9.77
C ARG A 113 1.20 -6.93 9.91
N PHE A 114 2.46 -6.61 10.22
CA PHE A 114 2.91 -5.21 10.25
C PHE A 114 2.77 -4.55 8.87
N SER A 115 3.13 -5.24 7.80
CA SER A 115 2.97 -4.73 6.43
C SER A 115 1.50 -4.54 6.07
N VAL A 116 0.65 -5.51 6.40
CA VAL A 116 -0.80 -5.46 6.11
C VAL A 116 -1.45 -4.33 6.90
N PHE A 117 -1.17 -4.20 8.20
CA PHE A 117 -1.75 -3.14 9.03
C PHE A 117 -1.25 -1.76 8.62
N ALA A 118 0.00 -1.63 8.17
CA ALA A 118 0.53 -0.37 7.67
C ALA A 118 -0.23 0.08 6.39
N ALA A 119 -0.43 -0.82 5.45
CA ALA A 119 -1.17 -0.54 4.22
C ALA A 119 -2.65 -0.23 4.50
N ALA A 120 -3.33 -1.07 5.26
CA ALA A 120 -4.75 -0.90 5.59
C ALA A 120 -5.00 0.36 6.44
N GLY A 121 -4.13 0.63 7.43
CA GLY A 121 -4.21 1.83 8.26
C GLY A 121 -3.99 3.11 7.45
N PHE A 122 -3.01 3.11 6.54
CA PHE A 122 -2.80 4.25 5.66
C PHE A 122 -3.97 4.45 4.70
N ASN A 123 -4.55 3.38 4.15
CA ASN A 123 -5.75 3.44 3.30
C ASN A 123 -6.93 4.09 4.03
N ALA A 124 -7.19 3.68 5.28
CA ALA A 124 -8.24 4.27 6.09
C ALA A 124 -8.02 5.78 6.33
N VAL A 125 -6.78 6.18 6.66
CA VAL A 125 -6.44 7.60 6.85
C VAL A 125 -6.59 8.39 5.55
N LEU A 126 -6.08 7.86 4.45
CA LEU A 126 -6.20 8.50 3.13
C LEU A 126 -7.68 8.66 2.75
N GLY A 127 -8.50 7.64 2.99
CA GLY A 127 -9.95 7.71 2.75
C GLY A 127 -10.63 8.80 3.56
N ILE A 128 -10.30 8.95 4.85
CA ILE A 128 -10.82 10.02 5.71
C ILE A 128 -10.41 11.41 5.21
N TRP A 129 -9.15 11.57 4.77
CA TRP A 129 -8.66 12.85 4.25
C TRP A 129 -9.35 13.23 2.94
N LEU A 130 -9.55 12.25 2.04
CA LEU A 130 -10.30 12.42 0.80
C LEU A 130 -11.76 12.80 1.07
N PHE A 131 -12.39 12.10 2.01
CA PHE A 131 -13.79 12.37 2.39
C PHE A 131 -13.97 13.78 2.99
N ARG A 132 -13.01 14.23 3.80
CA ARG A 132 -13.03 15.58 4.41
C ARG A 132 -12.66 16.70 3.45
N GLY A 133 -12.34 16.42 2.20
CA GLY A 133 -11.96 17.41 1.19
C GLY A 133 -10.61 18.09 1.44
N LYS A 134 -9.84 17.67 2.46
CA LYS A 134 -8.58 18.31 2.87
C LYS A 134 -7.46 18.27 1.83
N LEU A 135 -7.63 17.54 0.74
CA LEU A 135 -6.67 17.47 -0.38
C LEU A 135 -6.93 18.52 -1.46
N GLY A 136 -8.02 19.28 -1.36
CA GLY A 136 -8.43 20.29 -2.33
C GLY A 136 -8.43 21.73 -1.82
N GLU A 137 -8.15 21.93 -0.53
CA GLU A 137 -8.12 23.26 0.08
C GLU A 137 -6.70 23.84 0.04
N ASN A 138 -6.21 24.20 -1.17
CA ASN A 138 -5.12 25.20 -1.34
C ASN A 138 -5.18 25.79 -2.74
#